data_38a75543f5978f5f522756e70662b68c
#
_entry.id   38a75543f5978f5f522756e70662b68c
#
_cell.length_a   1.000
_cell.length_b   1.000
_cell.length_c   1.000
_cell.angle_alpha   90.00
_cell.angle_beta   90.00
_cell.angle_gamma   90.00
#
_symmetry.space_group_name_H-M   'P 1'
#
loop_
_entity.id
_entity.type
_entity.pdbx_description
1 polymer ?
#
loop_
_entity_poly.entity_id
_entity_poly.type
_entity_poly.pdbx_seq_one_letter_code
_entity_poly.pdbx_strand_id
1 'polypeptide(L)'
;VGKRFGLRASITLVASLLGGAAAASPAADQVRATLEAKYPGSPLGTVTESPVPGIFEVVWGKNLVYVEQTGRYFLFGNLYDMVGRADLTSPRRAELTKVAMDTLPMQDAFARVIGKGERKVALFTDPDCPYCQRLEQAFAQVGNVTIYTFLFPLDSLHPNANLVARKIWCAGESERGAAYDAYMARGAQPDNAGQCDNPVARNVELGRRLNIQGTPYLIGMDGSTKPGALAPADLDAWLNASNRVKAAR
;
A
#
# COMPACT_ATOMS: atom_id res chain seq x y z
N VAL A 1 10.40 71.09 34.15
CA VAL A 1 9.77 70.45 33.02
C VAL A 1 10.59 69.16 32.72
N GLY A 2 10.19 68.02 33.33
CA GLY A 2 10.89 66.72 33.20
C GLY A 2 10.01 65.74 32.46
N LYS A 3 10.45 65.30 31.26
CA LYS A 3 9.84 64.25 30.51
C LYS A 3 10.40 62.88 30.96
N ARG A 4 9.53 62.04 31.51
CA ARG A 4 9.82 60.64 31.80
C ARG A 4 9.56 59.79 30.54
N PHE A 5 10.59 59.18 30.00
CA PHE A 5 10.51 58.18 28.96
C PHE A 5 10.21 56.82 29.62
N GLY A 6 9.05 56.24 29.35
CA GLY A 6 8.68 54.89 29.77
C GLY A 6 9.11 53.88 28.71
N LEU A 7 10.08 53.05 29.09
CA LEU A 7 10.55 51.91 28.27
C LEU A 7 9.55 50.77 28.39
N ARG A 8 8.79 50.51 27.34
CA ARG A 8 7.92 49.31 27.25
C ARG A 8 8.75 48.14 26.71
N ALA A 9 9.03 47.19 27.59
CA ALA A 9 9.61 45.91 27.22
C ALA A 9 8.54 45.01 26.59
N SER A 10 8.61 44.77 25.28
CA SER A 10 7.79 43.77 24.58
C SER A 10 8.41 42.40 24.79
N ILE A 11 7.77 41.54 25.55
CA ILE A 11 8.13 40.15 25.71
C ILE A 11 7.55 39.40 24.52
N THR A 12 8.40 39.03 23.54
CA THR A 12 8.01 38.17 22.45
C THR A 12 8.03 36.72 22.92
N LEU A 13 6.85 36.15 23.07
CA LEU A 13 6.68 34.73 23.43
C LEU A 13 6.96 33.90 22.16
N VAL A 14 8.17 33.31 22.07
CA VAL A 14 8.50 32.34 21.03
C VAL A 14 7.88 30.99 21.41
N ALA A 15 6.75 30.66 20.81
CA ALA A 15 6.15 29.34 20.92
C ALA A 15 6.96 28.36 20.06
N SER A 16 7.86 27.62 20.68
CA SER A 16 8.59 26.50 20.07
C SER A 16 7.61 25.36 19.83
N LEU A 17 7.18 25.19 18.58
CA LEU A 17 6.50 23.97 18.10
C LEU A 17 7.54 22.83 18.05
N LEU A 18 7.74 22.16 19.18
CA LEU A 18 8.42 20.88 19.22
C LEU A 18 7.46 19.85 18.63
N GLY A 19 7.70 19.44 17.40
CA GLY A 19 7.14 18.24 16.81
C GLY A 19 7.61 17.03 17.60
N GLY A 20 6.87 16.63 18.64
CA GLY A 20 7.15 15.46 19.44
C GLY A 20 6.87 14.21 18.62
N ALA A 21 7.92 13.43 18.30
CA ALA A 21 7.73 12.01 18.10
C ALA A 21 7.03 11.49 19.38
N ALA A 22 5.90 10.78 19.22
CA ALA A 22 5.18 10.21 20.36
C ALA A 22 6.14 9.26 21.09
N ALA A 23 6.69 9.71 22.22
CA ALA A 23 7.49 8.87 23.10
C ALA A 23 6.57 7.74 23.60
N ALA A 24 7.09 6.51 23.60
CA ALA A 24 6.38 5.38 24.19
C ALA A 24 6.05 5.73 25.64
N SER A 25 4.80 5.50 26.07
CA SER A 25 4.42 5.72 27.46
C SER A 25 4.99 4.61 28.34
N PRO A 26 5.24 4.85 29.65
CA PRO A 26 5.66 3.80 30.56
C PRO A 26 4.73 2.58 30.55
N ALA A 27 3.44 2.77 30.31
CA ALA A 27 2.47 1.69 30.20
C ALA A 27 2.68 0.89 28.92
N ALA A 28 2.94 1.54 27.79
CA ALA A 28 3.26 0.85 26.52
C ALA A 28 4.57 0.04 26.63
N ASP A 29 5.58 0.59 27.30
CA ASP A 29 6.86 -0.11 27.54
C ASP A 29 6.68 -1.35 28.41
N GLN A 30 5.82 -1.28 29.44
CA GLN A 30 5.49 -2.42 30.29
C GLN A 30 4.74 -3.51 29.51
N VAL A 31 3.77 -3.15 28.64
CA VAL A 31 3.08 -4.09 27.78
C VAL A 31 4.05 -4.73 26.79
N ARG A 32 4.95 -3.95 26.20
CA ARG A 32 6.02 -4.47 25.33
C ARG A 32 6.82 -5.55 26.04
N ALA A 33 7.37 -5.24 27.24
CA ALA A 33 8.16 -6.20 28.00
C ALA A 33 7.35 -7.46 28.36
N THR A 34 6.06 -7.31 28.68
CA THR A 34 5.17 -8.43 28.95
C THR A 34 4.99 -9.32 27.72
N LEU A 35 4.80 -8.73 26.54
CA LEU A 35 4.62 -9.48 25.28
C LEU A 35 5.93 -10.18 24.87
N GLU A 36 7.08 -9.54 25.01
CA GLU A 36 8.39 -10.15 24.72
C GLU A 36 8.67 -11.37 25.62
N ALA A 37 8.34 -11.26 26.92
CA ALA A 37 8.50 -12.36 27.86
C ALA A 37 7.54 -13.52 27.59
N LYS A 38 6.29 -13.25 27.22
CA LYS A 38 5.27 -14.30 26.98
C LYS A 38 5.39 -14.95 25.62
N TYR A 39 5.86 -14.22 24.62
CA TYR A 39 5.91 -14.66 23.22
C TYR A 39 7.31 -14.44 22.63
N PRO A 40 8.35 -15.10 23.16
CA PRO A 40 9.72 -14.90 22.72
C PRO A 40 9.88 -15.28 21.24
N GLY A 41 10.66 -14.47 20.52
CA GLY A 41 10.90 -14.67 19.08
C GLY A 41 9.77 -14.20 18.16
N SER A 42 8.69 -13.64 18.71
CA SER A 42 7.63 -13.05 17.90
C SER A 42 8.08 -11.75 17.22
N PRO A 43 7.59 -11.44 16.02
CA PRO A 43 7.94 -10.22 15.29
C PRO A 43 7.23 -8.99 15.88
N LEU A 44 7.53 -8.66 17.16
CA LEU A 44 6.94 -7.53 17.86
C LEU A 44 7.50 -6.20 17.35
N GLY A 45 6.65 -5.37 16.79
CA GLY A 45 6.95 -4.01 16.34
C GLY A 45 6.63 -2.95 17.40
N THR A 46 6.01 -1.83 17.03
CA THR A 46 5.63 -0.75 17.96
C THR A 46 4.48 -1.19 18.87
N VAL A 47 4.53 -0.71 20.12
CA VAL A 47 3.42 -0.79 21.09
C VAL A 47 3.08 0.63 21.50
N THR A 48 1.83 1.04 21.35
CA THR A 48 1.34 2.38 21.70
C THR A 48 -0.01 2.30 22.39
N GLU A 49 -0.34 3.27 23.20
CA GLU A 49 -1.68 3.37 23.78
C GLU A 49 -2.73 3.57 22.70
N SER A 50 -3.87 2.90 22.83
CA SER A 50 -5.06 3.20 22.05
C SER A 50 -5.96 4.22 22.77
N PRO A 51 -6.94 4.83 22.10
CA PRO A 51 -7.93 5.69 22.77
C PRO A 51 -8.79 4.95 23.81
N VAL A 52 -8.75 3.63 23.84
CA VAL A 52 -9.50 2.81 24.79
C VAL A 52 -8.59 2.49 25.98
N PRO A 53 -8.91 2.97 27.21
CA PRO A 53 -8.10 2.71 28.39
C PRO A 53 -7.81 1.22 28.60
N GLY A 54 -6.55 0.88 28.86
CA GLY A 54 -6.09 -0.50 29.08
C GLY A 54 -5.95 -1.36 27.83
N ILE A 55 -6.21 -0.80 26.65
CA ILE A 55 -6.01 -1.45 25.34
C ILE A 55 -4.86 -0.75 24.62
N PHE A 56 -3.95 -1.52 24.06
CA PHE A 56 -2.77 -1.05 23.35
C PHE A 56 -2.81 -1.47 21.87
N GLU A 57 -2.44 -0.55 21.00
CA GLU A 57 -2.18 -0.83 19.59
C GLU A 57 -0.80 -1.48 19.48
N VAL A 58 -0.74 -2.66 18.88
CA VAL A 58 0.49 -3.45 18.74
C VAL A 58 0.70 -3.81 17.28
N VAL A 59 1.85 -3.47 16.75
CA VAL A 59 2.31 -3.98 15.46
C VAL A 59 2.92 -5.36 15.69
N TRP A 60 2.30 -6.39 15.12
CA TRP A 60 2.75 -7.78 15.21
C TRP A 60 3.10 -8.30 13.82
N GLY A 61 4.38 -8.26 13.48
CA GLY A 61 4.84 -8.45 12.11
C GLY A 61 4.31 -7.34 11.20
N LYS A 62 3.51 -7.70 10.22
CA LYS A 62 2.82 -6.75 9.33
C LYS A 62 1.37 -6.47 9.73
N ASN A 63 0.92 -7.03 10.86
CA ASN A 63 -0.45 -6.88 11.32
C ASN A 63 -0.55 -5.83 12.43
N LEU A 64 -1.67 -5.13 12.45
CA LEU A 64 -2.08 -4.28 13.56
C LEU A 64 -3.11 -5.03 14.38
N VAL A 65 -2.81 -5.23 15.66
CA VAL A 65 -3.67 -5.91 16.63
C VAL A 65 -3.83 -5.03 17.88
N TYR A 66 -4.89 -5.26 18.64
CA TYR A 66 -5.10 -4.60 19.91
C TYR A 66 -4.91 -5.61 21.03
N VAL A 67 -4.19 -5.23 22.08
CA VAL A 67 -3.84 -6.10 23.19
C VAL A 67 -4.18 -5.41 24.49
N GLU A 68 -4.82 -6.11 25.42
CA GLU A 68 -5.02 -5.58 26.76
C GLU A 68 -3.72 -5.61 27.58
N GLN A 69 -3.64 -4.78 28.62
CA GLN A 69 -2.41 -4.47 29.36
C GLN A 69 -1.68 -5.70 29.94
N THR A 70 -2.38 -6.82 30.22
CA THR A 70 -1.75 -8.04 30.75
C THR A 70 -1.12 -8.91 29.65
N GLY A 71 -1.35 -8.60 28.38
CA GLY A 71 -0.88 -9.38 27.24
C GLY A 71 -1.50 -10.76 27.13
N ARG A 72 -2.69 -10.96 27.73
CA ARG A 72 -3.46 -12.22 27.65
C ARG A 72 -4.46 -12.23 26.52
N TYR A 73 -5.15 -11.10 26.30
CA TYR A 73 -6.23 -10.99 25.33
C TYR A 73 -5.82 -10.14 24.16
N PHE A 74 -6.02 -10.69 22.97
CA PHE A 74 -5.77 -10.04 21.68
C PHE A 74 -7.11 -9.85 20.97
N LEU A 75 -7.31 -8.63 20.42
CA LEU A 75 -8.46 -8.30 19.60
C LEU A 75 -7.99 -8.11 18.15
N PHE A 76 -8.58 -8.87 17.27
CA PHE A 76 -8.34 -8.80 15.83
C PHE A 76 -9.55 -8.14 15.16
N GLY A 77 -9.37 -6.98 14.59
CA GLY A 77 -10.47 -6.23 13.99
C GLY A 77 -10.16 -4.75 13.84
N ASN A 78 -11.20 -3.95 13.62
CA ASN A 78 -11.09 -2.50 13.53
C ASN A 78 -11.65 -1.85 14.81
N LEU A 79 -10.90 -0.89 15.33
CA LEU A 79 -11.36 0.05 16.36
C LEU A 79 -12.03 1.22 15.66
N TYR A 80 -13.31 1.42 15.95
CA TYR A 80 -14.12 2.48 15.37
C TYR A 80 -14.60 3.44 16.46
N ASP A 81 -14.33 4.73 16.29
CA ASP A 81 -14.89 5.76 17.13
C ASP A 81 -16.30 6.09 16.65
N MET A 82 -17.31 5.63 17.39
CA MET A 82 -18.72 5.84 17.06
C MET A 82 -19.17 7.29 17.24
N VAL A 83 -18.52 8.06 18.11
CA VAL A 83 -18.81 9.47 18.35
C VAL A 83 -18.19 10.33 17.25
N GLY A 84 -16.90 10.14 16.99
CA GLY A 84 -16.17 10.81 15.91
C GLY A 84 -16.47 10.25 14.52
N ARG A 85 -17.20 9.11 14.43
CA ARG A 85 -17.52 8.38 13.19
C ARG A 85 -16.28 8.07 12.35
N ALA A 86 -15.22 7.62 13.02
CA ALA A 86 -13.93 7.40 12.39
C ALA A 86 -13.42 5.96 12.62
N ASP A 87 -12.95 5.32 11.55
CA ASP A 87 -12.15 4.08 11.65
C ASP A 87 -10.72 4.48 12.04
N LEU A 88 -10.30 4.10 13.24
CA LEU A 88 -8.98 4.43 13.78
C LEU A 88 -7.92 3.42 13.33
N THR A 89 -8.32 2.22 12.93
CA THR A 89 -7.42 1.12 12.55
C THR A 89 -6.98 1.18 11.09
N SER A 90 -7.93 1.42 10.17
CA SER A 90 -7.63 1.36 8.72
C SER A 90 -6.55 2.35 8.28
N PRO A 91 -6.50 3.62 8.73
CA PRO A 91 -5.41 4.53 8.39
C PRO A 91 -4.05 4.04 8.91
N ARG A 92 -4.00 3.50 10.13
CA ARG A 92 -2.77 2.95 10.70
C ARG A 92 -2.29 1.71 9.96
N ARG A 93 -3.21 0.82 9.60
CA ARG A 93 -2.89 -0.36 8.79
C ARG A 93 -2.40 0.03 7.40
N ALA A 94 -3.00 1.06 6.80
CA ALA A 94 -2.55 1.60 5.52
C ALA A 94 -1.11 2.12 5.58
N GLU A 95 -0.72 2.82 6.66
CA GLU A 95 0.68 3.26 6.86
C GLU A 95 1.66 2.07 6.98
N LEU A 96 1.28 1.03 7.71
CA LEU A 96 2.11 -0.17 7.90
C LEU A 96 2.29 -1.01 6.62
N THR A 97 1.37 -0.88 5.69
CA THR A 97 1.39 -1.62 4.41
C THR A 97 1.93 -0.79 3.25
N LYS A 98 2.41 0.43 3.49
CA LYS A 98 3.04 1.25 2.45
C LYS A 98 4.22 0.54 1.80
N VAL A 99 4.28 0.63 0.49
CA VAL A 99 5.38 0.13 -0.33
C VAL A 99 5.95 1.30 -1.13
N ALA A 100 7.20 1.67 -0.87
CA ALA A 100 7.83 2.74 -1.62
C ALA A 100 7.99 2.35 -3.10
N MET A 101 7.44 3.16 -3.99
CA MET A 101 7.38 2.87 -5.43
C MET A 101 8.77 2.72 -6.06
N ASP A 102 9.76 3.42 -5.53
CA ASP A 102 11.17 3.39 -5.97
C ASP A 102 11.92 2.12 -5.55
N THR A 103 11.36 1.33 -4.64
CA THR A 103 11.92 0.02 -4.24
C THR A 103 11.47 -1.13 -5.15
N LEU A 104 10.53 -0.87 -6.06
CA LEU A 104 10.03 -1.89 -6.98
C LEU A 104 11.03 -2.10 -8.14
N PRO A 105 11.30 -3.35 -8.52
CA PRO A 105 12.17 -3.67 -9.66
C PRO A 105 11.46 -3.38 -10.98
N MET A 106 11.49 -2.13 -11.45
CA MET A 106 10.74 -1.67 -12.62
C MET A 106 11.11 -2.42 -13.91
N GLN A 107 12.31 -3.01 -13.98
CA GLN A 107 12.74 -3.89 -15.09
C GLN A 107 11.91 -5.19 -15.17
N ASP A 108 11.24 -5.58 -14.09
CA ASP A 108 10.38 -6.77 -14.02
C ASP A 108 8.90 -6.43 -14.30
N ALA A 109 8.61 -5.18 -14.66
CA ALA A 109 7.31 -4.70 -15.12
C ALA A 109 7.39 -4.22 -16.57
N PHE A 110 6.24 -4.10 -17.22
CA PHE A 110 6.10 -3.32 -18.44
C PHE A 110 5.14 -2.16 -18.23
N ALA A 111 5.42 -1.04 -18.89
CA ALA A 111 4.59 0.15 -18.76
C ALA A 111 3.50 0.17 -19.84
N ARG A 112 2.29 0.53 -19.44
CA ARG A 112 1.16 0.83 -20.33
C ARG A 112 0.71 2.26 -20.06
N VAL A 113 0.47 3.04 -21.10
CA VAL A 113 0.07 4.44 -21.00
C VAL A 113 -1.33 4.63 -21.55
N ILE A 114 -2.23 5.14 -20.72
CA ILE A 114 -3.60 5.50 -21.12
C ILE A 114 -3.70 7.04 -21.08
N GLY A 115 -4.06 7.64 -22.20
CA GLY A 115 -4.11 9.09 -22.35
C GLY A 115 -2.74 9.74 -22.22
N LYS A 116 -2.60 10.79 -21.40
CA LYS A 116 -1.31 11.51 -21.19
C LYS A 116 -0.34 10.78 -20.24
N GLY A 117 -0.81 9.81 -19.47
CA GLY A 117 0.03 9.04 -18.55
C GLY A 117 0.60 9.82 -17.35
N GLU A 118 -0.03 10.91 -16.95
CA GLU A 118 0.51 11.81 -15.91
C GLU A 118 0.51 11.18 -14.51
N ARG A 119 -0.52 10.38 -14.21
CA ARG A 119 -0.60 9.63 -12.95
C ARG A 119 0.11 8.30 -13.11
N LYS A 120 0.74 7.81 -12.05
CA LYS A 120 1.51 6.57 -12.08
C LYS A 120 1.03 5.60 -11.01
N VAL A 121 1.04 4.31 -11.34
CA VAL A 121 0.66 3.24 -10.43
C VAL A 121 1.40 1.95 -10.80
N ALA A 122 1.81 1.16 -9.80
CA ALA A 122 2.20 -0.23 -10.03
C ALA A 122 1.00 -1.14 -9.81
N LEU A 123 0.85 -2.14 -10.68
CA LEU A 123 -0.23 -3.10 -10.67
C LEU A 123 0.35 -4.52 -10.65
N PHE A 124 0.06 -5.28 -9.60
CA PHE A 124 0.25 -6.73 -9.58
C PHE A 124 -1.03 -7.39 -10.07
N THR A 125 -0.94 -8.15 -11.14
CA THR A 125 -2.09 -8.67 -11.88
C THR A 125 -1.90 -10.12 -12.29
N ASP A 126 -2.99 -10.87 -12.23
CA ASP A 126 -3.09 -12.23 -12.76
C ASP A 126 -3.94 -12.17 -14.05
N PRO A 127 -3.43 -12.66 -15.18
CA PRO A 127 -4.15 -12.61 -16.46
C PRO A 127 -5.52 -13.29 -16.44
N ASP A 128 -5.66 -14.38 -15.67
CA ASP A 128 -6.90 -15.16 -15.60
C ASP A 128 -7.86 -14.66 -14.51
N CYS A 129 -7.48 -13.63 -13.74
CA CYS A 129 -8.30 -13.12 -12.65
C CYS A 129 -9.44 -12.22 -13.16
N PRO A 130 -10.73 -12.55 -12.90
CA PRO A 130 -11.86 -11.75 -13.36
C PRO A 130 -11.93 -10.36 -12.70
N TYR A 131 -11.39 -10.21 -11.49
CA TYR A 131 -11.29 -8.91 -10.83
C TYR A 131 -10.22 -8.02 -11.48
N CYS A 132 -9.14 -8.61 -12.02
CA CYS A 132 -8.14 -7.88 -12.80
C CYS A 132 -8.77 -7.34 -14.10
N GLN A 133 -9.56 -8.16 -14.80
CA GLN A 133 -10.30 -7.72 -16.00
C GLN A 133 -11.25 -6.55 -15.71
N ARG A 134 -11.97 -6.58 -14.58
CA ARG A 134 -12.84 -5.46 -14.15
C ARG A 134 -12.02 -4.19 -13.87
N LEU A 135 -10.85 -4.32 -13.26
CA LEU A 135 -9.98 -3.17 -13.01
C LEU A 135 -9.46 -2.55 -14.31
N GLU A 136 -9.11 -3.37 -15.31
CA GLU A 136 -8.71 -2.86 -16.63
C GLU A 136 -9.83 -2.05 -17.31
N GLN A 137 -11.08 -2.49 -17.18
CA GLN A 137 -12.23 -1.73 -17.66
C GLN A 137 -12.38 -0.38 -16.92
N ALA A 138 -12.08 -0.34 -15.63
CA ALA A 138 -12.07 0.89 -14.85
C ALA A 138 -10.94 1.83 -15.29
N PHE A 139 -9.73 1.33 -15.52
CA PHE A 139 -8.61 2.12 -16.06
C PHE A 139 -8.93 2.76 -17.40
N ALA A 140 -9.61 2.03 -18.31
CA ALA A 140 -10.02 2.56 -19.60
C ALA A 140 -11.00 3.74 -19.47
N GLN A 141 -11.87 3.73 -18.44
CA GLN A 141 -12.82 4.83 -18.19
C GLN A 141 -12.16 6.04 -17.51
N VAL A 142 -11.21 5.81 -16.62
CA VAL A 142 -10.53 6.86 -15.84
C VAL A 142 -9.47 7.59 -16.69
N GLY A 143 -8.72 6.86 -17.51
CA GLY A 143 -7.69 7.42 -18.39
C GLY A 143 -6.54 8.11 -17.64
N ASN A 144 -5.68 8.79 -18.42
CA ASN A 144 -4.55 9.63 -17.94
C ASN A 144 -3.68 8.97 -16.85
N VAL A 145 -3.22 7.74 -17.12
CA VAL A 145 -2.43 6.94 -16.17
C VAL A 145 -1.34 6.14 -16.89
N THR A 146 -0.16 6.06 -16.29
CA THR A 146 0.90 5.10 -16.61
C THR A 146 0.83 3.96 -15.60
N ILE A 147 0.63 2.74 -16.08
CA ILE A 147 0.48 1.53 -15.28
C ILE A 147 1.73 0.67 -15.46
N TYR A 148 2.51 0.49 -14.39
CA TYR A 148 3.62 -0.46 -14.35
C TYR A 148 3.08 -1.83 -13.96
N THR A 149 2.95 -2.72 -14.94
CA THR A 149 2.27 -4.01 -14.81
C THR A 149 3.27 -5.10 -14.45
N PHE A 150 3.12 -5.66 -13.24
CA PHE A 150 3.83 -6.83 -12.74
C PHE A 150 2.92 -8.06 -12.90
N LEU A 151 3.31 -8.99 -13.77
CA LEU A 151 2.58 -10.25 -13.94
C LEU A 151 2.78 -11.11 -12.69
N PHE A 152 1.70 -11.38 -11.98
CA PHE A 152 1.67 -12.08 -10.70
C PHE A 152 0.58 -13.16 -10.71
N PRO A 153 0.80 -14.28 -11.44
CA PRO A 153 -0.16 -15.36 -11.52
C PRO A 153 -0.34 -16.07 -10.18
N LEU A 154 -1.59 -16.42 -9.87
CA LEU A 154 -1.98 -17.19 -8.69
C LEU A 154 -2.31 -18.63 -9.11
N ASP A 155 -1.29 -19.45 -9.34
CA ASP A 155 -1.41 -20.80 -9.92
C ASP A 155 -2.37 -21.72 -9.15
N SER A 156 -2.52 -21.50 -7.83
CA SER A 156 -3.46 -22.25 -7.01
C SER A 156 -4.94 -21.95 -7.32
N LEU A 157 -5.23 -20.77 -7.88
CA LEU A 157 -6.57 -20.33 -8.27
C LEU A 157 -6.79 -20.44 -9.78
N HIS A 158 -5.73 -20.13 -10.55
CA HIS A 158 -5.76 -20.05 -12.02
C HIS A 158 -4.61 -20.86 -12.61
N PRO A 159 -4.79 -22.17 -12.84
CA PRO A 159 -3.69 -23.07 -13.23
C PRO A 159 -2.96 -22.70 -14.54
N ASN A 160 -3.63 -21.96 -15.44
CA ASN A 160 -3.04 -21.54 -16.72
C ASN A 160 -2.39 -20.16 -16.67
N ALA A 161 -2.63 -19.37 -15.63
CA ALA A 161 -2.22 -17.97 -15.53
C ALA A 161 -0.70 -17.78 -15.68
N ASN A 162 0.10 -18.70 -15.16
CA ASN A 162 1.57 -18.65 -15.28
C ASN A 162 2.02 -18.77 -16.73
N LEU A 163 1.47 -19.72 -17.49
CA LEU A 163 1.79 -19.87 -18.92
C LEU A 163 1.38 -18.63 -19.71
N VAL A 164 0.18 -18.11 -19.45
CA VAL A 164 -0.33 -16.90 -20.11
C VAL A 164 0.55 -15.69 -19.77
N ALA A 165 0.91 -15.50 -18.51
CA ALA A 165 1.80 -14.42 -18.07
C ALA A 165 3.15 -14.48 -18.82
N ARG A 166 3.77 -15.66 -18.93
CA ARG A 166 5.01 -15.83 -19.69
C ARG A 166 4.82 -15.54 -21.18
N LYS A 167 3.73 -16.00 -21.80
CA LYS A 167 3.42 -15.71 -23.19
C LYS A 167 3.27 -14.20 -23.44
N ILE A 168 2.57 -13.48 -22.56
CA ILE A 168 2.45 -12.03 -22.62
C ILE A 168 3.83 -11.36 -22.56
N TRP A 169 4.67 -11.76 -21.60
CA TRP A 169 6.00 -11.19 -21.48
C TRP A 169 6.87 -11.48 -22.71
N CYS A 170 6.78 -12.69 -23.26
CA CYS A 170 7.56 -13.15 -24.39
C CYS A 170 7.04 -12.64 -25.76
N ALA A 171 5.99 -11.83 -25.80
CA ALA A 171 5.54 -11.18 -27.03
C ALA A 171 6.54 -10.11 -27.54
N GLY A 172 7.54 -9.74 -26.73
CA GLY A 172 8.53 -8.73 -27.04
C GLY A 172 8.24 -7.41 -26.33
N GLU A 173 9.28 -6.63 -26.08
CA GLU A 173 9.21 -5.46 -25.20
C GLU A 173 8.16 -4.43 -25.66
N SER A 174 8.10 -4.15 -26.97
CA SER A 174 7.13 -3.23 -27.55
C SER A 174 5.70 -3.77 -27.59
N GLU A 175 5.52 -5.09 -27.56
CA GLU A 175 4.24 -5.75 -27.77
C GLU A 175 3.57 -6.22 -26.46
N ARG A 176 4.29 -6.25 -25.33
CA ARG A 176 3.79 -6.77 -24.05
C ARG A 176 2.49 -6.10 -23.61
N GLY A 177 2.42 -4.77 -23.73
CA GLY A 177 1.24 -4.00 -23.37
C GLY A 177 0.03 -4.40 -24.23
N ALA A 178 0.20 -4.43 -25.55
CA ALA A 178 -0.86 -4.81 -26.48
C ALA A 178 -1.30 -6.27 -26.30
N ALA A 179 -0.35 -7.18 -26.07
CA ALA A 179 -0.62 -8.58 -25.79
C ALA A 179 -1.42 -8.78 -24.51
N TYR A 180 -1.04 -8.08 -23.44
CA TYR A 180 -1.79 -8.06 -22.17
C TYR A 180 -3.21 -7.52 -22.37
N ASP A 181 -3.35 -6.35 -23.00
CA ASP A 181 -4.65 -5.74 -23.23
C ASP A 181 -5.58 -6.64 -24.10
N ALA A 182 -5.01 -7.29 -25.11
CA ALA A 182 -5.75 -8.24 -25.93
C ALA A 182 -6.22 -9.46 -25.14
N TYR A 183 -5.38 -9.97 -24.26
CA TYR A 183 -5.75 -11.09 -23.40
C TYR A 183 -6.83 -10.70 -22.39
N MET A 184 -6.63 -9.59 -21.66
CA MET A 184 -7.59 -9.13 -20.65
C MET A 184 -8.96 -8.79 -21.24
N ALA A 185 -9.00 -8.28 -22.47
CA ALA A 185 -10.25 -7.92 -23.14
C ALA A 185 -11.00 -9.10 -23.79
N ARG A 186 -10.28 -10.06 -24.36
CA ARG A 186 -10.86 -11.08 -25.26
C ARG A 186 -10.32 -12.49 -25.04
N GLY A 187 -9.40 -12.71 -24.11
CA GLY A 187 -8.72 -14.00 -23.93
C GLY A 187 -7.75 -14.35 -25.07
N ALA A 188 -7.35 -13.37 -25.89
CA ALA A 188 -6.46 -13.59 -27.03
C ALA A 188 -5.02 -13.83 -26.54
N GLN A 189 -4.57 -15.08 -26.58
CA GLN A 189 -3.21 -15.44 -26.19
C GLN A 189 -2.21 -15.09 -27.31
N PRO A 190 -1.01 -14.57 -26.94
CA PRO A 190 0.09 -14.44 -27.89
C PRO A 190 0.52 -15.79 -28.47
N ASP A 191 0.85 -15.79 -29.76
CA ASP A 191 1.33 -16.99 -30.48
C ASP A 191 2.85 -17.19 -30.25
N ASN A 192 3.19 -17.60 -29.02
CA ASN A 192 4.56 -18.00 -28.64
C ASN A 192 4.51 -19.04 -27.53
N ALA A 193 5.63 -19.71 -27.28
CA ALA A 193 5.72 -20.78 -26.28
C ALA A 193 5.89 -20.29 -24.84
N GLY A 194 6.08 -18.99 -24.60
CA GLY A 194 6.36 -18.43 -23.26
C GLY A 194 7.69 -18.89 -22.67
N GLN A 195 8.70 -19.15 -23.50
CA GLN A 195 9.99 -19.74 -23.09
C GLN A 195 11.18 -18.76 -23.13
N CYS A 196 10.93 -17.46 -23.26
CA CYS A 196 11.98 -16.45 -23.12
C CYS A 196 12.39 -16.23 -21.67
N ASP A 197 13.50 -15.51 -21.44
CA ASP A 197 13.79 -14.98 -20.11
C ASP A 197 12.69 -14.02 -19.67
N ASN A 198 12.12 -14.26 -18.48
CA ASN A 198 10.98 -13.52 -17.98
C ASN A 198 11.01 -13.36 -16.46
N PRO A 199 10.36 -12.32 -15.92
CA PRO A 199 10.35 -12.01 -14.48
C PRO A 199 9.21 -12.67 -13.70
N VAL A 200 8.37 -13.51 -14.30
CA VAL A 200 7.13 -13.99 -13.66
C VAL A 200 7.39 -14.62 -12.29
N ALA A 201 8.40 -15.50 -12.20
CA ALA A 201 8.77 -16.11 -10.92
C ALA A 201 9.30 -15.08 -9.90
N ARG A 202 10.10 -14.10 -10.36
CA ARG A 202 10.59 -13.00 -9.50
C ARG A 202 9.44 -12.11 -8.99
N ASN A 203 8.44 -11.85 -9.82
CA ASN A 203 7.25 -11.11 -9.45
C ASN A 203 6.41 -11.85 -8.41
N VAL A 204 6.26 -13.17 -8.54
CA VAL A 204 5.58 -14.01 -7.54
C VAL A 204 6.32 -13.94 -6.20
N GLU A 205 7.63 -14.04 -6.20
CA GLU A 205 8.43 -13.92 -4.98
C GLU A 205 8.38 -12.50 -4.40
N LEU A 206 8.42 -11.47 -5.23
CA LEU A 206 8.25 -10.08 -4.81
C LEU A 206 6.89 -9.87 -4.14
N GLY A 207 5.81 -10.37 -4.75
CA GLY A 207 4.47 -10.28 -4.18
C GLY A 207 4.37 -10.96 -2.80
N ARG A 208 5.02 -12.12 -2.63
CA ARG A 208 5.09 -12.79 -1.31
C ARG A 208 5.82 -11.94 -0.27
N ARG A 209 6.97 -11.35 -0.61
CA ARG A 209 7.70 -10.44 0.29
C ARG A 209 6.89 -9.20 0.65
N LEU A 210 6.13 -8.66 -0.29
CA LEU A 210 5.23 -7.53 -0.07
C LEU A 210 3.92 -7.92 0.64
N ASN A 211 3.74 -9.22 0.94
CA ASN A 211 2.51 -9.76 1.55
C ASN A 211 1.25 -9.53 0.70
N ILE A 212 1.39 -9.57 -0.63
CA ILE A 212 0.26 -9.49 -1.56
C ILE A 212 -0.48 -10.84 -1.54
N GLN A 213 -1.70 -10.83 -1.04
CA GLN A 213 -2.51 -12.05 -0.85
C GLN A 213 -3.47 -12.34 -2.01
N GLY A 214 -3.57 -11.43 -2.98
CA GLY A 214 -4.50 -11.59 -4.10
C GLY A 214 -4.33 -10.50 -5.15
N THR A 215 -5.01 -10.67 -6.26
CA THR A 215 -5.01 -9.76 -7.41
C THR A 215 -6.41 -9.24 -7.72
N PRO A 216 -6.51 -8.05 -8.31
CA PRO A 216 -5.42 -7.10 -8.56
C PRO A 216 -4.93 -6.44 -7.26
N TYR A 217 -3.68 -5.96 -7.25
CA TYR A 217 -3.14 -5.19 -6.13
C TYR A 217 -2.40 -3.96 -6.67
N LEU A 218 -2.78 -2.80 -6.17
CA LEU A 218 -2.28 -1.50 -6.63
C LEU A 218 -1.31 -0.90 -5.62
N ILE A 219 -0.24 -0.25 -6.11
CA ILE A 219 0.69 0.54 -5.30
C ILE A 219 0.80 1.91 -5.93
N GLY A 220 0.44 2.96 -5.18
CA GLY A 220 0.48 4.36 -5.60
C GLY A 220 1.86 5.00 -5.45
N MET A 221 2.01 6.19 -6.03
CA MET A 221 3.27 6.96 -5.95
C MET A 221 3.64 7.39 -4.54
N ASP A 222 2.67 7.52 -3.64
CA ASP A 222 2.86 7.83 -2.22
C ASP A 222 3.12 6.58 -1.36
N GLY A 223 3.23 5.42 -2.01
CA GLY A 223 3.37 4.12 -1.36
C GLY A 223 2.06 3.51 -0.85
N SER A 224 0.95 4.21 -0.93
CA SER A 224 -0.35 3.66 -0.53
C SER A 224 -0.72 2.45 -1.37
N THR A 225 -1.41 1.49 -0.75
CA THR A 225 -1.79 0.24 -1.41
C THR A 225 -3.30 0.06 -1.47
N LYS A 226 -3.77 -0.61 -2.52
CA LYS A 226 -5.18 -1.00 -2.68
C LYS A 226 -5.30 -2.43 -3.18
N PRO A 227 -5.77 -3.36 -2.34
CA PRO A 227 -6.14 -4.69 -2.80
C PRO A 227 -7.50 -4.68 -3.48
N GLY A 228 -7.65 -5.52 -4.51
CA GLY A 228 -8.91 -5.73 -5.21
C GLY A 228 -9.21 -4.70 -6.29
N ALA A 229 -10.25 -4.97 -7.06
CA ALA A 229 -10.73 -4.06 -8.11
C ALA A 229 -11.48 -2.88 -7.49
N LEU A 230 -11.24 -1.69 -8.03
CA LEU A 230 -11.93 -0.46 -7.67
C LEU A 230 -12.95 -0.10 -8.75
N ALA A 231 -14.08 0.47 -8.36
CA ALA A 231 -14.99 1.13 -9.30
C ALA A 231 -14.30 2.37 -9.92
N PRO A 232 -14.68 2.81 -11.13
CA PRO A 232 -14.00 3.92 -11.81
C PRO A 232 -13.88 5.20 -10.96
N ALA A 233 -14.92 5.60 -10.26
CA ALA A 233 -14.90 6.80 -9.42
C ALA A 233 -13.90 6.68 -8.24
N ASP A 234 -13.86 5.50 -7.59
CA ASP A 234 -12.95 5.23 -6.48
C ASP A 234 -11.50 5.13 -6.97
N LEU A 235 -11.29 4.53 -8.15
CA LEU A 235 -9.98 4.45 -8.79
C LEU A 235 -9.47 5.85 -9.14
N ASP A 236 -10.30 6.70 -9.73
CA ASP A 236 -9.94 8.08 -10.07
C ASP A 236 -9.56 8.89 -8.83
N ALA A 237 -10.39 8.83 -7.79
CA ALA A 237 -10.15 9.51 -6.52
C ALA A 237 -8.83 9.05 -5.87
N TRP A 238 -8.58 7.73 -5.86
CA TRP A 238 -7.36 7.16 -5.27
C TRP A 238 -6.11 7.51 -6.09
N LEU A 239 -6.17 7.42 -7.42
CA LEU A 239 -5.05 7.81 -8.29
C LEU A 239 -4.70 9.30 -8.10
N ASN A 240 -5.71 10.16 -7.99
CA ASN A 240 -5.49 11.58 -7.74
C ASN A 240 -4.86 11.83 -6.36
N ALA A 241 -5.29 11.12 -5.33
CA ALA A 241 -4.72 11.23 -3.99
C ALA A 241 -3.27 10.75 -3.94
N SER A 242 -3.00 9.55 -4.46
CA SER A 242 -1.69 8.90 -4.39
C SER A 242 -0.60 9.56 -5.27
N ASN A 243 -0.98 10.41 -6.22
CA ASN A 243 -0.04 11.14 -7.10
C ASN A 243 0.21 12.60 -6.70
N ARG A 244 -0.44 13.11 -5.64
CA ARG A 244 -0.26 14.51 -5.18
C ARG A 244 1.08 14.79 -4.48
N VAL A 245 1.81 13.77 -4.07
CA VAL A 245 2.99 13.90 -3.17
C VAL A 245 4.21 14.58 -3.80
N LYS A 246 4.22 14.86 -5.11
CA LYS A 246 5.37 15.48 -5.78
C LYS A 246 5.47 17.02 -5.73
N ALA A 247 4.50 17.71 -5.15
CA ALA A 247 4.51 19.19 -5.10
C ALA A 247 5.20 19.78 -3.86
N ALA A 248 5.73 18.98 -2.94
CA ALA A 248 6.29 19.41 -1.66
C ALA A 248 7.72 18.92 -1.41
N ARG A 249 8.61 19.01 -2.44
CA ARG A 249 10.06 18.90 -2.26
C ARG A 249 10.77 19.95 -3.05
#